data_8ee638922608f25485e020a2cb8f5474
#
_entry.id   8ee638922608f25485e020a2cb8f5474
#
_cell.length_a   1.000
_cell.length_b   1.000
_cell.length_c   1.000
_cell.angle_alpha   90.00
_cell.angle_beta   90.00
_cell.angle_gamma   90.00
#
_symmetry.space_group_name_H-M   'P 1'
#
loop_
_entity.id
_entity.type
_entity.pdbx_description
1 polymer ?
#
loop_
_entity_poly.entity_id
_entity_poly.type
_entity_poly.pdbx_seq_one_letter_code
_entity_poly.pdbx_strand_id
1 'polypeptide(L)'
;MQNKKLTIRKIVSYLNDEEAEGGGFWLPNIQRPFVWSEEQIGRLFDSIMREYPIGSLLVWKTKETVKHRKFIDNYHRDIKLTDFYVAENARSKMMVLDGQQRLQSLFIGLKGSYSGTDRELYFDVLSGDVAAPEDIRYRFAFHAKAGAVWPWVRFKDIVSERNKLDMQLAQDIEKRAPAPLENGQREKLQINVARARQEFVNDDNVTFQELDGIDNPDAYTIDDIVEIFIRANSGGTKLGKSDLLFSLLISSWEDADGELEGLLEILNEGGFAFDRDFVLKACLSVLGKGARYDVAKFRDGTTKEEIIAKWSDISEAIKAVRDFVVSKTYIRTDKALPSYLALIPLIYYRYHYPQKFGAAIANTAEPQEYLLRSLLTGVFSGSPDNLIDKIVRNIQEKQEFVLSEVFGVIRADNRSLEVTSDVIFDQYYGSRSIHLFFNLWYQGFDFHPALDANGPQVDHIFPQSLLKSIKDPNPESGKQNILHYRAEQRDQIANCMLLTQEENGFTGKCAKPPSEWFARSRFQSDEKQTEYFKMHLIPSDPELWKLENFEKFIEARKKLIAERFNRMLRVQEAKV
;
A
#
# COMPACT_ATOMS: atom_id res chain seq x y z
N MET A 1 4.49 32.60 6.19
CA MET A 1 3.33 31.70 5.97
C MET A 1 2.07 32.52 6.09
N GLN A 2 1.20 32.47 5.10
CA GLN A 2 -0.06 33.23 5.04
C GLN A 2 -1.23 32.27 4.92
N ASN A 3 -2.32 32.53 5.65
CA ASN A 3 -3.57 31.80 5.51
C ASN A 3 -4.46 32.54 4.49
N LYS A 4 -4.85 31.85 3.45
CA LYS A 4 -5.73 32.36 2.39
C LYS A 4 -6.98 31.51 2.28
N LYS A 5 -8.05 32.09 1.76
CA LYS A 5 -9.32 31.41 1.52
C LYS A 5 -9.81 31.65 0.11
N LEU A 6 -10.43 30.67 -0.48
CA LEU A 6 -11.07 30.75 -1.79
C LEU A 6 -12.37 29.94 -1.79
N THR A 7 -13.30 30.33 -2.66
CA THR A 7 -14.45 29.47 -2.96
C THR A 7 -13.97 28.21 -3.70
N ILE A 8 -14.71 27.11 -3.57
CA ILE A 8 -14.41 25.86 -4.30
C ILE A 8 -14.39 26.11 -5.80
N ARG A 9 -15.36 26.84 -6.32
CA ARG A 9 -15.41 27.19 -7.74
C ARG A 9 -14.17 27.97 -8.20
N LYS A 10 -13.69 28.91 -7.39
CA LYS A 10 -12.52 29.75 -7.74
C LYS A 10 -11.24 28.90 -7.75
N ILE A 11 -10.99 28.09 -6.71
CA ILE A 11 -9.79 27.26 -6.70
C ILE A 11 -9.79 26.23 -7.82
N VAL A 12 -10.93 25.59 -8.13
CA VAL A 12 -11.07 24.66 -9.26
C VAL A 12 -10.83 25.37 -10.60
N SER A 13 -11.16 26.67 -10.73
CA SER A 13 -10.85 27.41 -11.95
C SER A 13 -9.35 27.72 -12.10
N TYR A 14 -8.60 27.74 -11.01
CA TYR A 14 -7.15 28.00 -11.00
C TYR A 14 -6.30 26.74 -11.22
N LEU A 15 -6.92 25.55 -11.16
CA LEU A 15 -6.19 24.30 -11.43
C LEU A 15 -5.82 24.22 -12.91
N ASN A 16 -4.56 23.96 -13.21
CA ASN A 16 -3.98 23.87 -14.55
C ASN A 16 -4.03 25.18 -15.37
N ASP A 17 -4.21 26.34 -14.74
CA ASP A 17 -4.36 27.62 -15.41
C ASP A 17 -3.17 28.54 -15.10
N GLU A 18 -2.24 28.64 -16.04
CA GLU A 18 -1.02 29.47 -15.92
C GLU A 18 -1.33 30.98 -15.84
N GLU A 19 -2.47 31.42 -16.33
CA GLU A 19 -2.89 32.83 -16.32
C GLU A 19 -3.65 33.22 -15.04
N ALA A 20 -3.96 32.20 -14.18
CA ALA A 20 -4.60 32.47 -12.90
C ALA A 20 -3.66 33.21 -11.94
N GLU A 21 -4.24 33.91 -10.96
CA GLU A 21 -3.50 34.59 -9.90
C GLU A 21 -2.46 33.67 -9.24
N GLY A 22 -1.22 34.11 -9.19
CA GLY A 22 -0.11 33.32 -8.66
C GLY A 22 0.44 32.25 -9.62
N GLY A 23 -0.08 32.15 -10.86
CA GLY A 23 0.35 31.19 -11.87
C GLY A 23 -0.37 29.85 -11.76
N GLY A 24 -1.53 29.80 -11.09
CA GLY A 24 -2.36 28.61 -10.93
C GLY A 24 -1.81 27.54 -10.02
N PHE A 25 -2.63 26.52 -9.77
CA PHE A 25 -2.28 25.40 -8.90
C PHE A 25 -1.84 24.17 -9.71
N TRP A 26 -0.75 23.59 -9.29
CA TRP A 26 -0.09 22.47 -9.96
C TRP A 26 0.29 21.39 -8.95
N LEU A 27 0.45 20.17 -9.43
CA LEU A 27 0.96 19.06 -8.63
C LEU A 27 2.47 18.95 -8.80
N PRO A 28 3.25 18.95 -7.71
CA PRO A 28 4.66 18.57 -7.81
C PRO A 28 4.77 17.14 -8.35
N ASN A 29 5.83 16.85 -9.07
CA ASN A 29 6.05 15.51 -9.64
C ASN A 29 6.18 14.40 -8.60
N ILE A 30 6.39 14.77 -7.34
CA ILE A 30 6.60 13.90 -6.16
C ILE A 30 5.35 13.14 -5.73
N GLN A 31 4.18 13.55 -6.20
CA GLN A 31 2.94 13.13 -5.56
C GLN A 31 2.40 11.83 -6.14
N ARG A 32 1.77 11.03 -5.26
CA ARG A 32 1.12 9.78 -5.60
C ARG A 32 0.09 9.92 -6.71
N PRO A 33 -0.16 8.85 -7.46
CA PRO A 33 -1.34 8.76 -8.30
C PRO A 33 -2.60 9.10 -7.49
N PHE A 34 -3.64 9.51 -8.20
CA PHE A 34 -4.95 9.63 -7.60
C PHE A 34 -5.48 8.24 -7.26
N VAL A 35 -5.93 8.04 -6.01
CA VAL A 35 -6.33 6.73 -5.50
C VAL A 35 -7.74 6.69 -4.92
N TRP A 36 -8.43 7.83 -4.83
CA TRP A 36 -9.76 7.88 -4.25
C TRP A 36 -10.81 7.20 -5.15
N SER A 37 -11.65 6.39 -4.54
CA SER A 37 -12.80 5.76 -5.20
C SER A 37 -13.94 6.76 -5.43
N GLU A 38 -14.89 6.39 -6.29
CA GLU A 38 -16.14 7.15 -6.50
C GLU A 38 -16.87 7.43 -5.18
N GLU A 39 -16.90 6.45 -4.27
CA GLU A 39 -17.53 6.60 -2.95
C GLU A 39 -16.81 7.65 -2.09
N GLN A 40 -15.48 7.66 -2.08
CA GLN A 40 -14.69 8.64 -1.33
C GLN A 40 -14.90 10.05 -1.88
N ILE A 41 -15.00 10.20 -3.21
CA ILE A 41 -15.35 11.48 -3.84
C ILE A 41 -16.76 11.90 -3.40
N GLY A 42 -17.73 11.01 -3.50
CA GLY A 42 -19.12 11.29 -3.06
C GLY A 42 -19.21 11.71 -1.59
N ARG A 43 -18.44 11.07 -0.70
CA ARG A 43 -18.32 11.45 0.72
C ARG A 43 -17.71 12.83 0.93
N LEU A 44 -16.73 13.24 0.11
CA LEU A 44 -16.19 14.60 0.18
C LEU A 44 -17.27 15.64 -0.17
N PHE A 45 -18.05 15.39 -1.23
CA PHE A 45 -19.12 16.29 -1.64
C PHE A 45 -20.26 16.33 -0.62
N ASP A 46 -20.64 15.20 -0.01
CA ASP A 46 -21.58 15.16 1.11
C ASP A 46 -21.05 15.96 2.30
N SER A 47 -19.78 15.83 2.66
CA SER A 47 -19.17 16.57 3.75
C SER A 47 -19.23 18.08 3.53
N ILE A 48 -18.97 18.54 2.30
CA ILE A 48 -19.07 19.96 1.94
C ILE A 48 -20.54 20.44 2.07
N MET A 49 -21.48 19.68 1.52
CA MET A 49 -22.91 19.98 1.65
C MET A 49 -23.40 20.02 3.10
N ARG A 50 -22.72 19.34 4.01
CA ARG A 50 -22.99 19.32 5.47
C ARG A 50 -22.24 20.40 6.24
N GLU A 51 -21.48 21.27 5.55
CA GLU A 51 -20.61 22.28 6.17
C GLU A 51 -19.50 21.66 7.06
N TYR A 52 -19.12 20.41 6.79
CA TYR A 52 -18.03 19.78 7.51
C TYR A 52 -16.68 20.32 7.00
N PRO A 53 -15.72 20.58 7.90
CA PRO A 53 -14.41 21.07 7.49
C PRO A 53 -13.67 20.01 6.69
N ILE A 54 -13.25 20.37 5.48
CA ILE A 54 -12.48 19.49 4.59
C ILE A 54 -10.95 19.55 4.83
N GLY A 55 -10.51 20.25 5.87
CA GLY A 55 -9.11 20.50 6.18
C GLY A 55 -8.45 21.57 5.30
N SER A 56 -7.34 22.13 5.77
CA SER A 56 -6.59 23.10 4.98
C SER A 56 -5.67 22.41 3.96
N LEU A 57 -5.30 23.17 2.93
CA LEU A 57 -4.28 22.77 1.97
C LEU A 57 -2.94 23.41 2.37
N LEU A 58 -1.85 22.83 1.90
CA LEU A 58 -0.52 23.41 1.98
C LEU A 58 0.01 23.67 0.58
N VAL A 59 0.44 24.91 0.31
CA VAL A 59 0.81 25.36 -1.03
C VAL A 59 2.14 26.11 -0.98
N TRP A 60 3.03 25.79 -1.90
CA TRP A 60 4.28 26.51 -2.11
C TRP A 60 4.20 27.38 -3.36
N LYS A 61 4.29 28.70 -3.18
CA LYS A 61 4.38 29.66 -4.25
C LYS A 61 5.84 29.84 -4.66
N THR A 62 6.16 29.52 -5.91
CA THR A 62 7.55 29.49 -6.38
C THR A 62 7.70 29.89 -7.84
N LYS A 63 8.92 30.31 -8.21
CA LYS A 63 9.41 30.45 -9.60
C LYS A 63 10.48 29.43 -9.93
N GLU A 64 10.80 28.53 -8.99
CA GLU A 64 11.82 27.50 -9.22
C GLU A 64 11.46 26.62 -10.42
N THR A 65 12.50 26.22 -11.14
CA THR A 65 12.39 25.30 -12.26
C THR A 65 12.26 23.88 -11.72
N VAL A 66 11.05 23.49 -11.35
CA VAL A 66 10.72 22.17 -10.83
C VAL A 66 9.72 21.47 -11.74
N LYS A 67 9.96 20.19 -12.02
CA LYS A 67 8.99 19.36 -12.75
C LYS A 67 7.67 19.32 -12.00
N HIS A 68 6.60 19.58 -12.72
CA HIS A 68 5.25 19.56 -12.18
C HIS A 68 4.28 19.00 -13.21
N ARG A 69 3.09 18.68 -12.76
CA ARG A 69 2.05 18.08 -13.59
C ARG A 69 0.69 18.71 -13.38
N LYS A 70 -0.16 18.51 -14.37
CA LYS A 70 -1.56 18.91 -14.35
C LYS A 70 -2.38 18.04 -13.39
N PHE A 71 -3.46 18.60 -12.87
CA PHE A 71 -4.57 17.83 -12.33
C PHE A 71 -5.29 17.12 -13.48
N ILE A 72 -5.75 15.91 -13.23
CA ILE A 72 -6.38 15.03 -14.21
C ILE A 72 -7.87 15.37 -14.27
N ASP A 73 -8.38 15.70 -15.44
CA ASP A 73 -9.80 15.97 -15.65
C ASP A 73 -10.61 14.67 -15.90
N ASN A 74 -10.12 13.80 -16.78
CA ASN A 74 -10.79 12.56 -17.16
C ASN A 74 -10.05 11.35 -16.58
N TYR A 75 -10.36 11.00 -15.34
CA TYR A 75 -9.65 9.96 -14.61
C TYR A 75 -10.09 8.55 -15.01
N HIS A 76 -9.12 7.68 -15.29
CA HIS A 76 -9.29 6.23 -15.42
C HIS A 76 -8.06 5.50 -14.85
N ARG A 77 -8.19 4.21 -14.52
CA ARG A 77 -7.14 3.47 -13.79
C ARG A 77 -5.82 3.31 -14.57
N ASP A 78 -5.88 3.30 -15.90
CA ASP A 78 -4.73 3.06 -16.77
C ASP A 78 -4.02 4.36 -17.21
N ILE A 79 -4.27 5.47 -16.52
CA ILE A 79 -3.63 6.75 -16.80
C ILE A 79 -2.13 6.68 -16.50
N LYS A 80 -1.33 7.09 -17.49
CA LYS A 80 0.11 7.34 -17.28
C LYS A 80 0.31 8.76 -16.80
N LEU A 81 0.92 8.92 -15.62
CA LEU A 81 1.15 10.25 -15.03
C LEU A 81 2.10 11.11 -15.88
N THR A 82 2.97 10.48 -16.66
CA THR A 82 3.87 11.14 -17.62
C THR A 82 3.15 11.98 -18.65
N ASP A 83 1.92 11.61 -19.03
CA ASP A 83 1.11 12.34 -20.02
C ASP A 83 0.62 13.71 -19.50
N PHE A 84 0.75 13.94 -18.20
CA PHE A 84 0.30 15.17 -17.51
C PHE A 84 1.44 16.09 -17.11
N TYR A 85 2.69 15.77 -17.44
CA TYR A 85 3.83 16.65 -17.16
C TYR A 85 3.75 17.94 -17.94
N VAL A 86 4.19 19.00 -17.29
CA VAL A 86 4.33 20.33 -17.88
C VAL A 86 5.81 20.62 -18.07
N ALA A 87 6.16 21.19 -19.21
CA ALA A 87 7.53 21.60 -19.48
C ALA A 87 8.03 22.57 -18.39
N GLU A 88 9.25 22.37 -17.94
CA GLU A 88 9.86 23.22 -16.92
C GLU A 88 9.95 24.67 -17.38
N ASN A 89 9.51 25.58 -16.52
CA ASN A 89 9.59 27.00 -16.76
C ASN A 89 9.80 27.77 -15.45
N ALA A 90 10.33 28.98 -15.54
CA ALA A 90 10.58 29.88 -14.41
C ALA A 90 9.39 30.80 -14.12
N ARG A 91 8.18 30.47 -14.55
CA ARG A 91 6.98 31.23 -14.23
C ARG A 91 6.54 31.00 -12.79
N SER A 92 5.84 31.98 -12.22
CA SER A 92 5.19 31.80 -10.92
C SER A 92 4.18 30.65 -10.98
N LYS A 93 4.19 29.80 -9.96
CA LYS A 93 3.27 28.66 -9.84
C LYS A 93 3.01 28.33 -8.37
N MET A 94 1.85 27.80 -8.08
CA MET A 94 1.43 27.36 -6.75
C MET A 94 1.43 25.82 -6.69
N MET A 95 2.46 25.26 -6.07
CA MET A 95 2.65 23.83 -5.94
C MET A 95 1.87 23.30 -4.74
N VAL A 96 0.90 22.40 -4.95
CA VAL A 96 0.10 21.82 -3.88
C VAL A 96 0.89 20.73 -3.17
N LEU A 97 1.33 21.00 -1.94
CA LEU A 97 2.12 20.07 -1.13
C LEU A 97 1.24 19.10 -0.32
N ASP A 98 0.10 19.57 0.19
CA ASP A 98 -0.90 18.72 0.84
C ASP A 98 -2.32 19.07 0.39
N GLY A 99 -3.20 18.07 0.38
CA GLY A 99 -4.60 18.18 -0.04
C GLY A 99 -4.84 17.86 -1.52
N GLN A 100 -3.87 17.28 -2.21
CA GLN A 100 -3.98 16.93 -3.64
C GLN A 100 -5.18 16.03 -3.96
N GLN A 101 -5.44 14.98 -3.15
CA GLN A 101 -6.57 14.05 -3.39
C GLN A 101 -7.91 14.78 -3.32
N ARG A 102 -8.03 15.74 -2.39
CA ARG A 102 -9.21 16.58 -2.24
C ARG A 102 -9.40 17.51 -3.45
N LEU A 103 -8.35 18.23 -3.86
CA LEU A 103 -8.41 19.11 -5.05
C LEU A 103 -8.66 18.31 -6.33
N GLN A 104 -8.01 17.16 -6.49
CA GLN A 104 -8.22 16.26 -7.62
C GLN A 104 -9.67 15.75 -7.67
N SER A 105 -10.25 15.40 -6.52
CA SER A 105 -11.66 14.99 -6.42
C SER A 105 -12.62 16.13 -6.80
N LEU A 106 -12.35 17.34 -6.33
CA LEU A 106 -13.13 18.53 -6.72
C LEU A 106 -13.02 18.81 -8.22
N PHE A 107 -11.83 18.65 -8.80
CA PHE A 107 -11.60 18.86 -10.23
C PHE A 107 -12.36 17.84 -11.08
N ILE A 108 -12.25 16.55 -10.76
CA ILE A 108 -12.98 15.47 -11.43
C ILE A 108 -14.50 15.71 -11.32
N GLY A 109 -14.98 16.01 -10.11
CA GLY A 109 -16.43 16.16 -9.88
C GLY A 109 -17.06 17.40 -10.50
N LEU A 110 -16.29 18.50 -10.65
CA LEU A 110 -16.82 19.78 -11.16
C LEU A 110 -16.49 20.07 -12.61
N LYS A 111 -15.38 19.53 -13.13
CA LYS A 111 -14.95 19.77 -14.53
C LYS A 111 -14.75 18.50 -15.34
N GLY A 112 -14.52 17.36 -14.70
CA GLY A 112 -14.07 16.16 -15.34
C GLY A 112 -15.04 14.98 -15.30
N SER A 113 -14.44 13.77 -15.38
CA SER A 113 -15.14 12.48 -15.38
C SER A 113 -14.34 11.42 -14.63
N TYR A 114 -15.00 10.32 -14.23
CA TYR A 114 -14.39 9.19 -13.52
C TYR A 114 -14.71 7.86 -14.21
N SER A 115 -13.68 7.08 -14.53
CA SER A 115 -13.80 5.77 -15.21
C SER A 115 -14.54 5.80 -16.57
N GLY A 116 -14.33 6.87 -17.34
CA GLY A 116 -14.92 7.07 -18.68
C GLY A 116 -15.22 8.54 -18.92
N THR A 117 -15.06 8.99 -20.15
CA THR A 117 -15.17 10.41 -20.53
C THR A 117 -16.59 10.97 -20.44
N ASP A 118 -17.60 10.11 -20.38
CA ASP A 118 -19.03 10.47 -20.30
C ASP A 118 -19.63 10.24 -18.90
N ARG A 119 -18.84 9.73 -17.93
CA ARG A 119 -19.29 9.51 -16.54
C ARG A 119 -18.95 10.72 -15.68
N GLU A 120 -19.90 11.61 -15.53
CA GLU A 120 -19.79 12.85 -14.75
C GLU A 120 -20.48 12.71 -13.39
N LEU A 121 -20.17 13.64 -12.46
CA LEU A 121 -20.77 13.64 -11.12
C LEU A 121 -22.20 14.18 -11.16
N TYR A 122 -23.13 13.41 -10.62
CA TYR A 122 -24.52 13.76 -10.45
C TYR A 122 -24.85 13.85 -8.96
N PHE A 123 -25.80 14.72 -8.67
CA PHE A 123 -26.36 14.94 -7.35
C PHE A 123 -27.85 14.54 -7.33
N ASP A 124 -28.24 13.70 -6.36
CA ASP A 124 -29.63 13.44 -6.08
C ASP A 124 -30.24 14.66 -5.38
N VAL A 125 -30.91 15.50 -6.16
CA VAL A 125 -31.47 16.79 -5.67
C VAL A 125 -32.62 16.63 -4.67
N LEU A 126 -33.14 15.42 -4.48
CA LEU A 126 -34.15 15.10 -3.48
C LEU A 126 -33.56 14.38 -2.25
N SER A 127 -32.25 14.14 -2.20
CA SER A 127 -31.58 13.65 -1.00
C SER A 127 -31.48 14.73 0.09
N GLY A 128 -30.90 14.44 1.23
CA GLY A 128 -30.68 15.41 2.30
C GLY A 128 -31.52 15.20 3.54
N ASP A 129 -32.17 14.03 3.68
CA ASP A 129 -32.86 13.64 4.91
C ASP A 129 -31.90 13.54 6.09
N VAL A 130 -32.40 13.70 7.29
CA VAL A 130 -31.60 13.55 8.51
C VAL A 130 -31.00 12.16 8.54
N ALA A 131 -29.68 12.10 8.64
CA ALA A 131 -28.91 10.87 8.67
C ALA A 131 -27.99 10.86 9.90
N ALA A 132 -27.59 9.69 10.36
CA ALA A 132 -26.54 9.57 11.38
C ALA A 132 -25.24 10.23 10.88
N PRO A 133 -24.34 10.68 11.78
CA PRO A 133 -23.09 11.34 11.37
C PRO A 133 -22.23 10.52 10.40
N GLU A 134 -22.21 9.20 10.54
CA GLU A 134 -21.48 8.25 9.71
C GLU A 134 -22.13 7.95 8.36
N ASP A 135 -23.43 8.22 8.21
CA ASP A 135 -24.20 7.94 7.00
C ASP A 135 -24.12 9.09 5.99
N ILE A 136 -24.31 8.76 4.71
CA ILE A 136 -24.43 9.74 3.63
C ILE A 136 -25.78 10.45 3.71
N ARG A 137 -25.76 11.77 3.81
CA ARG A 137 -26.95 12.63 3.80
C ARG A 137 -27.29 13.14 2.41
N TYR A 138 -26.30 13.66 1.71
CA TYR A 138 -26.44 14.17 0.33
C TYR A 138 -25.79 13.19 -0.63
N ARG A 139 -26.56 12.61 -1.54
CA ARG A 139 -26.10 11.52 -2.40
C ARG A 139 -25.49 12.06 -3.68
N PHE A 140 -24.23 11.69 -3.90
CA PHE A 140 -23.48 11.95 -5.11
C PHE A 140 -23.02 10.64 -5.75
N ALA A 141 -23.11 10.54 -7.08
CA ALA A 141 -22.64 9.38 -7.81
C ALA A 141 -22.19 9.76 -9.24
N PHE A 142 -21.29 8.98 -9.81
CA PHE A 142 -20.88 9.14 -11.21
C PHE A 142 -21.80 8.33 -12.12
N HIS A 143 -22.46 9.03 -13.05
CA HIS A 143 -23.34 8.42 -14.05
C HIS A 143 -22.91 8.80 -15.45
N ALA A 144 -23.06 7.86 -16.40
CA ALA A 144 -23.04 8.21 -17.82
C ALA A 144 -24.30 9.05 -18.14
N LYS A 145 -24.16 10.01 -19.05
CA LYS A 145 -25.25 10.95 -19.41
C LYS A 145 -26.54 10.23 -19.78
N ALA A 146 -26.46 9.11 -20.48
CA ALA A 146 -27.62 8.32 -20.89
C ALA A 146 -28.24 7.51 -19.73
N GLY A 147 -27.52 7.27 -18.63
CA GLY A 147 -27.96 6.46 -17.48
C GLY A 147 -28.48 7.28 -16.30
N ALA A 148 -28.35 8.60 -16.33
CA ALA A 148 -28.81 9.46 -15.25
C ALA A 148 -30.31 9.76 -15.40
N VAL A 149 -31.10 9.17 -14.52
CA VAL A 149 -32.55 9.40 -14.44
C VAL A 149 -32.87 10.27 -13.23
N TRP A 150 -34.02 10.98 -13.27
CA TRP A 150 -34.52 11.74 -12.13
C TRP A 150 -34.51 10.90 -10.84
N PRO A 151 -34.06 11.43 -9.67
CA PRO A 151 -33.75 12.85 -9.37
C PRO A 151 -32.26 13.23 -9.52
N TRP A 152 -31.48 12.47 -10.27
CA TRP A 152 -30.06 12.73 -10.50
C TRP A 152 -29.87 13.89 -11.48
N VAL A 153 -29.27 14.99 -11.03
CA VAL A 153 -28.95 16.17 -11.81
C VAL A 153 -27.44 16.32 -11.88
N ARG A 154 -26.92 16.60 -13.07
CA ARG A 154 -25.49 16.81 -13.27
C ARG A 154 -25.00 17.98 -12.40
N PHE A 155 -24.08 17.71 -11.49
CA PHE A 155 -23.73 18.66 -10.45
C PHE A 155 -23.06 19.93 -10.98
N LYS A 156 -22.24 19.80 -12.00
CA LYS A 156 -21.61 20.96 -12.63
C LYS A 156 -22.61 21.97 -13.23
N ASP A 157 -23.80 21.53 -13.66
CA ASP A 157 -24.84 22.43 -14.16
C ASP A 157 -25.37 23.36 -13.06
N ILE A 158 -25.38 22.88 -11.80
CA ILE A 158 -25.80 23.67 -10.65
C ILE A 158 -24.73 24.69 -10.27
N VAL A 159 -23.45 24.24 -10.22
CA VAL A 159 -22.33 25.06 -9.73
C VAL A 159 -21.82 26.05 -10.79
N SER A 160 -21.91 25.73 -12.09
CA SER A 160 -21.39 26.60 -13.15
C SER A 160 -22.38 27.65 -13.65
N GLU A 161 -23.68 27.52 -13.35
CA GLU A 161 -24.70 28.49 -13.76
C GLU A 161 -24.45 29.84 -13.07
N ARG A 162 -24.29 30.92 -13.88
CA ARG A 162 -23.97 32.27 -13.38
C ARG A 162 -25.09 33.28 -13.56
N ASN A 163 -26.03 32.99 -14.47
CA ASN A 163 -27.01 33.98 -14.93
C ASN A 163 -28.37 33.84 -14.25
N LYS A 164 -28.57 32.80 -13.41
CA LYS A 164 -29.84 32.53 -12.77
C LYS A 164 -29.73 32.62 -11.26
N LEU A 165 -30.77 33.15 -10.63
CA LEU A 165 -30.96 33.02 -9.18
C LEU A 165 -31.21 31.59 -8.80
N ASP A 166 -30.93 31.20 -7.54
CA ASP A 166 -31.08 29.85 -7.04
C ASP A 166 -32.49 29.29 -7.25
N MET A 167 -33.49 30.12 -6.99
CA MET A 167 -34.89 29.74 -7.19
C MET A 167 -35.24 29.50 -8.69
N GLN A 168 -34.71 30.33 -9.59
CA GLN A 168 -34.90 30.14 -11.02
C GLN A 168 -34.24 28.88 -11.52
N LEU A 169 -33.02 28.60 -11.03
CA LEU A 169 -32.31 27.36 -11.36
C LEU A 169 -33.06 26.14 -10.84
N ALA A 170 -33.57 26.18 -9.59
CA ALA A 170 -34.36 25.10 -9.03
C ALA A 170 -35.64 24.85 -9.84
N GLN A 171 -36.35 25.91 -10.27
CA GLN A 171 -37.52 25.80 -11.15
C GLN A 171 -37.18 25.15 -12.51
N ASP A 172 -36.03 25.49 -13.09
CA ASP A 172 -35.60 24.88 -14.35
C ASP A 172 -35.20 23.40 -14.19
N ILE A 173 -34.65 23.04 -13.04
CA ILE A 173 -34.38 21.64 -12.69
C ILE A 173 -35.69 20.90 -12.43
N GLU A 174 -36.67 21.48 -11.74
CA GLU A 174 -37.99 20.89 -11.50
C GLU A 174 -38.69 20.49 -12.80
N LYS A 175 -38.58 21.29 -13.88
CA LYS A 175 -39.15 20.99 -15.20
C LYS A 175 -38.63 19.68 -15.82
N ARG A 176 -37.52 19.12 -15.30
CA ARG A 176 -36.95 17.84 -15.75
C ARG A 176 -37.59 16.64 -15.01
N ALA A 177 -38.40 16.88 -13.99
CA ALA A 177 -39.08 15.83 -13.26
C ALA A 177 -40.14 15.13 -14.17
N PRO A 178 -40.27 13.80 -14.08
CA PRO A 178 -41.20 13.03 -14.92
C PRO A 178 -42.66 13.29 -14.56
N ALA A 179 -42.93 13.84 -13.36
CA ALA A 179 -44.25 14.24 -12.85
C ALA A 179 -44.13 15.48 -11.96
N PRO A 180 -45.20 16.24 -11.73
CA PRO A 180 -45.19 17.37 -10.80
C PRO A 180 -44.73 16.94 -9.41
N LEU A 181 -43.82 17.71 -8.82
CA LEU A 181 -43.30 17.44 -7.48
C LEU A 181 -44.32 17.81 -6.40
N GLU A 182 -44.37 17.02 -5.35
CA GLU A 182 -45.09 17.39 -4.11
C GLU A 182 -44.42 18.61 -3.45
N ASN A 183 -45.16 19.35 -2.65
CA ASN A 183 -44.66 20.58 -2.00
C ASN A 183 -43.35 20.33 -1.22
N GLY A 184 -43.27 19.23 -0.44
CA GLY A 184 -42.07 18.88 0.32
C GLY A 184 -40.87 18.54 -0.57
N GLN A 185 -41.08 17.89 -1.72
CA GLN A 185 -40.00 17.60 -2.70
C GLN A 185 -39.52 18.87 -3.38
N ARG A 186 -40.46 19.79 -3.71
CA ARG A 186 -40.11 21.09 -4.31
C ARG A 186 -39.29 21.94 -3.35
N GLU A 187 -39.70 22.01 -2.09
CA GLU A 187 -38.97 22.73 -1.06
C GLU A 187 -37.55 22.14 -0.88
N LYS A 188 -37.46 20.81 -0.78
CA LYS A 188 -36.16 20.10 -0.68
C LYS A 188 -35.26 20.40 -1.88
N LEU A 189 -35.76 20.35 -3.10
CA LEU A 189 -35.03 20.71 -4.31
C LEU A 189 -34.47 22.14 -4.22
N GLN A 190 -35.31 23.12 -3.83
CA GLN A 190 -34.92 24.51 -3.69
C GLN A 190 -33.81 24.71 -2.66
N ILE A 191 -33.97 24.08 -1.47
CA ILE A 191 -32.96 24.09 -0.41
C ILE A 191 -31.65 23.48 -0.88
N ASN A 192 -31.69 22.34 -1.56
CA ASN A 192 -30.50 21.62 -2.02
C ASN A 192 -29.74 22.39 -3.10
N VAL A 193 -30.44 23.03 -4.03
CA VAL A 193 -29.81 23.89 -5.06
C VAL A 193 -29.18 25.13 -4.42
N ALA A 194 -29.88 25.79 -3.52
CA ALA A 194 -29.37 26.96 -2.79
C ALA A 194 -28.13 26.59 -1.96
N ARG A 195 -28.19 25.49 -1.20
CA ARG A 195 -27.06 24.99 -0.41
C ARG A 195 -25.86 24.63 -1.28
N ALA A 196 -26.06 23.89 -2.37
CA ALA A 196 -24.98 23.55 -3.27
C ALA A 196 -24.26 24.80 -3.84
N ARG A 197 -25.02 25.84 -4.16
CA ARG A 197 -24.43 27.11 -4.63
C ARG A 197 -23.78 27.88 -3.50
N GLN A 198 -24.35 27.88 -2.31
CA GLN A 198 -23.73 28.50 -1.14
C GLN A 198 -22.36 27.89 -0.87
N GLU A 199 -22.27 26.57 -0.72
CA GLU A 199 -21.05 25.87 -0.31
C GLU A 199 -19.97 25.85 -1.40
N PHE A 200 -20.36 25.68 -2.67
CA PHE A 200 -19.36 25.49 -3.75
C PHE A 200 -19.04 26.78 -4.52
N VAL A 201 -19.88 27.80 -4.46
CA VAL A 201 -19.76 28.99 -5.30
C VAL A 201 -19.55 30.26 -4.49
N ASN A 202 -20.27 30.42 -3.37
CA ASN A 202 -20.33 31.71 -2.65
C ASN A 202 -19.38 31.74 -1.45
N ASP A 203 -19.29 30.65 -0.69
CA ASP A 203 -18.52 30.60 0.54
C ASP A 203 -17.05 30.23 0.28
N ASP A 204 -16.16 30.88 1.02
CA ASP A 204 -14.71 30.63 0.98
C ASP A 204 -14.35 29.39 1.80
N ASN A 205 -14.83 28.22 1.35
CA ASN A 205 -14.72 26.95 2.05
C ASN A 205 -13.37 26.26 1.91
N VAL A 206 -12.51 26.74 1.00
CA VAL A 206 -11.16 26.20 0.84
C VAL A 206 -10.16 27.12 1.52
N THR A 207 -9.60 26.66 2.63
CA THR A 207 -8.50 27.34 3.33
C THR A 207 -7.17 26.70 2.90
N PHE A 208 -6.17 27.55 2.59
CA PHE A 208 -4.82 27.05 2.34
C PHE A 208 -3.77 27.92 3.01
N GLN A 209 -2.68 27.25 3.40
CA GLN A 209 -1.48 27.90 3.92
C GLN A 209 -0.48 28.06 2.78
N GLU A 210 -0.12 29.33 2.50
CA GLU A 210 0.84 29.65 1.45
C GLU A 210 2.24 29.83 2.05
N LEU A 211 3.18 29.05 1.53
CA LEU A 211 4.62 29.21 1.73
C LEU A 211 5.13 30.04 0.55
N ASP A 212 5.38 31.31 0.75
CA ASP A 212 5.80 32.21 -0.32
C ASP A 212 7.33 32.19 -0.47
N GLY A 213 7.82 31.35 -1.38
CA GLY A 213 9.23 31.25 -1.75
C GLY A 213 9.68 32.31 -2.76
N ILE A 214 8.77 33.17 -3.29
CA ILE A 214 9.13 34.27 -4.19
C ILE A 214 9.56 35.49 -3.40
N ASP A 215 8.72 35.90 -2.44
CA ASP A 215 8.97 37.09 -1.63
C ASP A 215 9.88 36.80 -0.42
N ASN A 216 10.03 35.51 -0.03
CA ASN A 216 10.86 35.03 1.08
C ASN A 216 11.71 33.81 0.67
N PRO A 217 12.63 33.94 -0.28
CA PRO A 217 13.38 32.79 -0.81
C PRO A 217 14.28 32.12 0.25
N ASP A 218 14.84 32.90 1.18
CA ASP A 218 15.71 32.38 2.24
C ASP A 218 14.95 31.61 3.33
N ALA A 219 13.66 31.87 3.50
CA ALA A 219 12.81 31.21 4.50
C ALA A 219 12.15 29.93 3.99
N TYR A 220 12.10 29.76 2.66
CA TYR A 220 11.43 28.62 2.01
C TYR A 220 12.28 28.13 0.84
N THR A 221 13.48 27.68 1.16
CA THR A 221 14.36 26.98 0.22
C THR A 221 13.72 25.66 -0.21
N ILE A 222 14.19 25.08 -1.31
CA ILE A 222 13.73 23.73 -1.74
C ILE A 222 13.86 22.73 -0.60
N ASP A 223 14.93 22.80 0.19
CA ASP A 223 15.16 21.90 1.32
C ASP A 223 14.13 22.07 2.45
N ASP A 224 13.78 23.35 2.78
CA ASP A 224 12.75 23.62 3.78
C ASP A 224 11.38 23.11 3.32
N ILE A 225 11.06 23.33 2.05
CA ILE A 225 9.80 22.86 1.45
C ILE A 225 9.72 21.33 1.49
N VAL A 226 10.82 20.67 1.21
CA VAL A 226 10.98 19.22 1.30
C VAL A 226 10.69 18.73 2.72
N GLU A 227 11.32 19.33 3.72
CA GLU A 227 11.14 18.95 5.11
C GLU A 227 9.72 19.27 5.62
N ILE A 228 9.16 20.42 5.24
CA ILE A 228 7.77 20.78 5.55
C ILE A 228 6.80 19.78 4.94
N PHE A 229 7.00 19.42 3.68
CA PHE A 229 6.19 18.42 2.99
C PHE A 229 6.22 17.06 3.70
N ILE A 230 7.40 16.56 4.09
CA ILE A 230 7.54 15.32 4.84
C ILE A 230 6.75 15.38 6.15
N ARG A 231 6.90 16.47 6.91
CA ARG A 231 6.22 16.64 8.20
C ARG A 231 4.71 16.76 8.05
N ALA A 232 4.24 17.49 7.07
CA ALA A 232 2.81 17.65 6.79
C ALA A 232 2.14 16.31 6.44
N ASN A 233 2.84 15.45 5.71
CA ASN A 233 2.32 14.14 5.28
C ASN A 233 2.60 12.99 6.25
N SER A 234 3.31 13.22 7.37
CA SER A 234 3.67 12.17 8.34
C SER A 234 2.50 11.63 9.16
N GLY A 235 1.39 12.32 9.22
CA GLY A 235 0.17 11.94 9.99
C GLY A 235 -0.87 11.15 9.21
N GLY A 236 -0.71 10.99 7.88
CA GLY A 236 -1.62 10.27 7.00
C GLY A 236 -1.01 8.99 6.40
N THR A 237 -1.52 8.55 5.25
CA THR A 237 -0.87 7.49 4.46
C THR A 237 0.52 7.99 4.06
N LYS A 238 1.57 7.37 4.61
CA LYS A 238 2.95 7.84 4.51
C LYS A 238 3.40 8.05 3.06
N LEU A 239 3.56 9.29 2.65
CA LEU A 239 4.48 9.61 1.55
C LEU A 239 5.89 9.36 2.07
N GLY A 240 6.63 8.50 1.37
CA GLY A 240 7.98 8.17 1.76
C GLY A 240 8.92 9.37 1.56
N LYS A 241 9.95 9.49 2.40
CA LYS A 241 11.08 10.39 2.13
C LYS A 241 11.70 10.13 0.76
N SER A 242 11.57 8.92 0.27
CA SER A 242 12.00 8.45 -1.04
C SER A 242 11.30 9.14 -2.20
N ASP A 243 9.99 9.32 -2.14
CA ASP A 243 9.23 9.95 -3.22
C ASP A 243 9.75 11.37 -3.50
N LEU A 244 10.14 12.05 -2.44
CA LEU A 244 10.69 13.38 -2.52
C LEU A 244 12.14 13.41 -3.02
N LEU A 245 13.01 12.55 -2.46
CA LEU A 245 14.38 12.43 -2.94
C LEU A 245 14.40 11.98 -4.40
N PHE A 246 13.43 11.17 -4.78
CA PHE A 246 13.26 10.74 -6.15
C PHE A 246 12.90 11.90 -7.09
N SER A 247 12.06 12.84 -6.66
CA SER A 247 11.76 14.02 -7.47
C SER A 247 12.97 14.94 -7.67
N LEU A 248 13.82 15.03 -6.65
CA LEU A 248 15.10 15.74 -6.79
C LEU A 248 16.03 15.03 -7.78
N LEU A 249 15.96 13.70 -7.86
CA LEU A 249 16.68 12.91 -8.85
C LEU A 249 16.14 13.17 -10.27
N ILE A 250 14.82 13.11 -10.44
CA ILE A 250 14.12 13.33 -11.71
C ILE A 250 14.41 14.72 -12.30
N SER A 251 14.57 15.74 -11.47
CA SER A 251 14.87 17.10 -11.96
C SER A 251 16.17 17.19 -12.80
N SER A 252 17.04 16.19 -12.71
CA SER A 252 18.32 16.12 -13.41
C SER A 252 18.41 14.97 -14.43
N TRP A 253 17.38 14.16 -14.54
CA TRP A 253 17.36 12.94 -15.36
C TRP A 253 16.04 12.84 -16.12
N GLU A 254 16.08 13.15 -17.42
CA GLU A 254 14.88 13.32 -18.25
C GLU A 254 13.99 12.06 -18.32
N ASP A 255 14.60 10.86 -18.37
CA ASP A 255 13.89 9.58 -18.48
C ASP A 255 13.77 8.81 -17.15
N ALA A 256 14.09 9.43 -16.02
CA ALA A 256 14.12 8.75 -14.71
C ALA A 256 12.86 8.00 -14.35
N ASP A 257 11.68 8.58 -14.64
CA ASP A 257 10.40 7.92 -14.36
C ASP A 257 10.20 6.68 -15.23
N GLY A 258 10.51 6.78 -16.53
CA GLY A 258 10.40 5.65 -17.46
C GLY A 258 11.34 4.50 -17.10
N GLU A 259 12.59 4.81 -16.79
CA GLU A 259 13.60 3.85 -16.36
C GLU A 259 13.24 3.16 -15.04
N LEU A 260 12.75 3.92 -14.07
CA LEU A 260 12.35 3.37 -12.78
C LEU A 260 11.07 2.53 -12.89
N GLU A 261 10.03 3.03 -13.56
CA GLU A 261 8.78 2.29 -13.75
C GLU A 261 9.05 1.00 -14.54
N GLY A 262 9.88 1.05 -15.58
CA GLY A 262 10.30 -0.15 -16.31
C GLY A 262 11.06 -1.16 -15.44
N LEU A 263 11.91 -0.69 -14.53
CA LEU A 263 12.57 -1.57 -13.56
C LEU A 263 11.54 -2.16 -12.58
N LEU A 264 10.64 -1.36 -12.03
CA LEU A 264 9.60 -1.83 -11.09
C LEU A 264 8.63 -2.81 -11.75
N GLU A 265 8.28 -2.62 -13.01
CA GLU A 265 7.45 -3.57 -13.76
C GLU A 265 8.11 -4.95 -13.81
N ILE A 266 9.39 -5.02 -14.17
CA ILE A 266 10.17 -6.27 -14.18
C ILE A 266 10.29 -6.88 -12.78
N LEU A 267 10.60 -6.08 -11.77
CA LEU A 267 10.79 -6.56 -10.40
C LEU A 267 9.49 -7.14 -9.82
N ASN A 268 8.34 -6.55 -10.17
CA ASN A 268 7.03 -6.91 -9.64
C ASN A 268 6.32 -8.03 -10.42
N GLU A 269 6.94 -8.53 -11.49
CA GLU A 269 6.47 -9.74 -12.15
C GLU A 269 6.32 -10.90 -11.15
N GLY A 270 5.23 -11.65 -11.26
CA GLY A 270 4.93 -12.76 -10.35
C GLY A 270 4.34 -12.35 -9.00
N GLY A 271 3.92 -11.09 -8.83
CA GLY A 271 3.19 -10.60 -7.66
C GLY A 271 4.07 -10.17 -6.49
N PHE A 272 5.24 -9.62 -6.78
CA PHE A 272 6.05 -8.86 -5.81
C PHE A 272 5.54 -7.41 -5.69
N ALA A 273 6.03 -6.68 -4.68
CA ALA A 273 5.66 -5.30 -4.39
C ALA A 273 6.90 -4.43 -4.10
N PHE A 274 7.90 -4.53 -4.97
CA PHE A 274 9.03 -3.59 -4.94
C PHE A 274 8.54 -2.18 -5.21
N ASP A 275 9.07 -1.22 -4.50
CA ASP A 275 8.69 0.18 -4.60
C ASP A 275 9.90 1.09 -4.87
N ARG A 276 9.62 2.36 -5.15
CA ARG A 276 10.63 3.39 -5.39
C ARG A 276 11.55 3.59 -4.19
N ASP A 277 11.00 3.41 -2.98
CA ASP A 277 11.76 3.52 -1.72
C ASP A 277 12.89 2.49 -1.67
N PHE A 278 12.57 1.25 -1.97
CA PHE A 278 13.54 0.17 -2.03
C PHE A 278 14.65 0.44 -3.06
N VAL A 279 14.27 0.83 -4.29
CA VAL A 279 15.24 1.09 -5.37
C VAL A 279 16.20 2.21 -4.99
N LEU A 280 15.68 3.31 -4.44
CA LEU A 280 16.52 4.43 -4.02
C LEU A 280 17.46 4.06 -2.86
N LYS A 281 16.99 3.28 -1.87
CA LYS A 281 17.86 2.75 -0.81
C LYS A 281 18.97 1.85 -1.37
N ALA A 282 18.64 1.01 -2.33
CA ALA A 282 19.63 0.16 -3.00
C ALA A 282 20.68 1.02 -3.72
N CYS A 283 20.28 2.04 -4.49
CA CYS A 283 21.20 2.99 -5.12
C CYS A 283 22.14 3.65 -4.11
N LEU A 284 21.60 4.23 -3.05
CA LEU A 284 22.39 4.90 -2.02
C LEU A 284 23.39 3.95 -1.33
N SER A 285 22.95 2.74 -1.02
CA SER A 285 23.79 1.73 -0.36
C SER A 285 24.91 1.25 -1.28
N VAL A 286 24.60 0.99 -2.54
CA VAL A 286 25.60 0.57 -3.56
C VAL A 286 26.65 1.65 -3.78
N LEU A 287 26.27 2.93 -3.76
CA LEU A 287 27.17 4.06 -3.91
C LEU A 287 27.95 4.42 -2.62
N GLY A 288 27.77 3.66 -1.55
CA GLY A 288 28.43 3.93 -0.27
C GLY A 288 27.93 5.17 0.46
N LYS A 289 26.76 5.70 0.06
CA LYS A 289 26.14 6.88 0.68
C LYS A 289 25.31 6.52 1.94
N GLY A 290 25.16 5.22 2.25
CA GLY A 290 24.37 4.70 3.36
C GLY A 290 22.87 4.63 3.06
N ALA A 291 22.18 3.66 3.69
CA ALA A 291 20.76 3.36 3.43
C ALA A 291 19.78 4.43 3.94
N ARG A 292 20.20 5.26 4.90
CA ARG A 292 19.34 6.30 5.47
C ARG A 292 19.09 7.42 4.46
N TYR A 293 17.82 7.82 4.32
CA TYR A 293 17.45 8.99 3.54
C TYR A 293 17.88 10.28 4.21
N ASP A 294 18.64 11.08 3.46
CA ASP A 294 19.05 12.41 3.86
C ASP A 294 19.09 13.30 2.61
N VAL A 295 18.38 14.43 2.66
CA VAL A 295 18.33 15.42 1.57
C VAL A 295 19.72 15.98 1.28
N ALA A 296 20.56 16.12 2.32
CA ALA A 296 21.92 16.61 2.16
C ALA A 296 22.77 15.79 1.17
N LYS A 297 22.48 14.47 1.02
CA LYS A 297 23.17 13.59 0.06
C LYS A 297 22.93 13.97 -1.41
N PHE A 298 21.87 14.73 -1.68
CA PHE A 298 21.47 15.11 -3.05
C PHE A 298 21.72 16.58 -3.37
N ARG A 299 22.24 17.38 -2.40
CA ARG A 299 22.45 18.82 -2.57
C ARG A 299 23.59 19.15 -3.51
N ASP A 300 24.70 18.43 -3.45
CA ASP A 300 25.91 18.69 -4.21
C ASP A 300 25.87 18.24 -5.68
N GLY A 301 24.76 17.61 -6.08
CA GLY A 301 24.60 17.08 -7.44
C GLY A 301 25.35 15.77 -7.70
N THR A 302 26.45 15.50 -7.00
CA THR A 302 27.34 14.35 -7.23
C THR A 302 26.61 13.02 -7.08
N THR A 303 25.76 12.87 -6.06
CA THR A 303 25.00 11.63 -5.85
C THR A 303 24.01 11.35 -6.97
N LYS A 304 23.37 12.40 -7.50
CA LYS A 304 22.45 12.29 -8.63
C LYS A 304 23.17 11.84 -9.89
N GLU A 305 24.29 12.50 -10.22
CA GLU A 305 25.15 12.17 -11.36
C GLU A 305 25.69 10.74 -11.26
N GLU A 306 26.13 10.32 -10.07
CA GLU A 306 26.60 8.95 -9.83
C GLU A 306 25.49 7.91 -10.04
N ILE A 307 24.25 8.17 -9.56
CA ILE A 307 23.11 7.27 -9.80
C ILE A 307 22.83 7.16 -11.29
N ILE A 308 22.74 8.30 -12.00
CA ILE A 308 22.48 8.33 -13.44
C ILE A 308 23.54 7.56 -14.21
N ALA A 309 24.81 7.85 -13.95
CA ALA A 309 25.94 7.23 -14.65
C ALA A 309 26.03 5.71 -14.43
N LYS A 310 25.58 5.22 -13.26
CA LYS A 310 25.68 3.81 -12.84
C LYS A 310 24.34 3.08 -12.86
N TRP A 311 23.29 3.71 -13.36
CA TRP A 311 21.92 3.18 -13.31
C TRP A 311 21.80 1.79 -13.94
N SER A 312 22.39 1.59 -15.12
CA SER A 312 22.37 0.29 -15.80
C SER A 312 22.94 -0.83 -14.93
N ASP A 313 24.11 -0.60 -14.32
CA ASP A 313 24.76 -1.62 -13.50
C ASP A 313 24.02 -1.86 -12.18
N ILE A 314 23.46 -0.80 -11.58
CA ILE A 314 22.66 -0.90 -10.35
C ILE A 314 21.36 -1.67 -10.62
N SER A 315 20.65 -1.33 -11.69
CA SER A 315 19.41 -2.01 -12.08
C SER A 315 19.63 -3.50 -12.37
N GLU A 316 20.73 -3.84 -13.05
CA GLU A 316 21.14 -5.22 -13.28
C GLU A 316 21.47 -5.98 -11.98
N ALA A 317 22.10 -5.32 -11.01
CA ALA A 317 22.37 -5.95 -9.71
C ALA A 317 21.06 -6.21 -8.94
N ILE A 318 20.09 -5.29 -8.99
CA ILE A 318 18.76 -5.46 -8.36
C ILE A 318 18.00 -6.62 -9.01
N LYS A 319 17.95 -6.67 -10.36
CA LYS A 319 17.31 -7.77 -11.11
C LYS A 319 17.96 -9.12 -10.78
N ALA A 320 19.29 -9.19 -10.77
CA ALA A 320 20.00 -10.42 -10.47
C ALA A 320 19.71 -10.95 -9.05
N VAL A 321 19.57 -10.07 -8.06
CA VAL A 321 19.18 -10.48 -6.71
C VAL A 321 17.72 -10.90 -6.66
N ARG A 322 16.82 -10.23 -7.37
CA ARG A 322 15.41 -10.67 -7.52
C ARG A 322 15.34 -12.07 -8.13
N ASP A 323 16.09 -12.33 -9.19
CA ASP A 323 16.15 -13.63 -9.85
C ASP A 323 16.75 -14.71 -8.95
N PHE A 324 17.77 -14.35 -8.14
CA PHE A 324 18.27 -15.22 -7.08
C PHE A 324 17.18 -15.58 -6.07
N VAL A 325 16.40 -14.61 -5.60
CA VAL A 325 15.28 -14.84 -4.68
C VAL A 325 14.31 -15.85 -5.29
N VAL A 326 13.86 -15.64 -6.52
CA VAL A 326 12.90 -16.51 -7.19
C VAL A 326 13.47 -17.91 -7.48
N SER A 327 14.72 -18.00 -7.94
CA SER A 327 15.29 -19.27 -8.43
C SER A 327 15.92 -20.13 -7.34
N LYS A 328 16.42 -19.53 -6.26
CA LYS A 328 17.24 -20.22 -5.24
C LYS A 328 16.62 -20.24 -3.86
N THR A 329 15.47 -19.59 -3.67
CA THR A 329 14.74 -19.63 -2.40
C THR A 329 13.31 -20.14 -2.60
N TYR A 330 12.56 -20.24 -1.51
CA TYR A 330 11.14 -20.62 -1.55
C TYR A 330 10.21 -19.40 -1.64
N ILE A 331 10.74 -18.23 -2.04
CA ILE A 331 10.02 -16.96 -2.13
C ILE A 331 9.58 -16.77 -3.59
N ARG A 332 8.28 -16.74 -3.83
CA ARG A 332 7.72 -16.60 -5.19
C ARG A 332 6.83 -15.36 -5.34
N THR A 333 6.35 -14.80 -4.24
CA THR A 333 5.46 -13.64 -4.22
C THR A 333 5.78 -12.76 -3.02
N ASP A 334 5.21 -11.56 -3.01
CA ASP A 334 5.26 -10.61 -1.89
C ASP A 334 4.85 -11.23 -0.54
N LYS A 335 3.86 -12.13 -0.54
CA LYS A 335 3.38 -12.80 0.67
C LYS A 335 4.47 -13.55 1.43
N ALA A 336 5.49 -14.06 0.73
CA ALA A 336 6.60 -14.79 1.33
C ALA A 336 7.87 -13.93 1.52
N LEU A 337 7.83 -12.61 1.19
CA LEU A 337 8.94 -11.67 1.35
C LEU A 337 8.58 -10.56 2.37
N PRO A 338 8.61 -10.86 3.67
CA PRO A 338 8.17 -9.93 4.72
C PRO A 338 9.00 -8.65 4.83
N SER A 339 10.22 -8.62 4.28
CA SER A 339 11.07 -7.43 4.22
C SER A 339 11.97 -7.42 2.99
N TYR A 340 11.76 -6.47 2.10
CA TYR A 340 12.62 -6.21 0.94
C TYR A 340 14.00 -5.68 1.35
N LEU A 341 14.11 -5.01 2.49
CA LEU A 341 15.35 -4.40 2.96
C LEU A 341 16.46 -5.42 3.24
N ALA A 342 16.10 -6.67 3.51
CA ALA A 342 17.05 -7.78 3.63
C ALA A 342 17.85 -8.05 2.34
N LEU A 343 17.37 -7.59 1.18
CA LEU A 343 18.02 -7.78 -0.11
C LEU A 343 19.15 -6.78 -0.36
N ILE A 344 19.16 -5.61 0.29
CA ILE A 344 20.08 -4.52 0.01
C ILE A 344 21.56 -4.94 0.19
N PRO A 345 21.97 -5.63 1.27
CA PRO A 345 23.34 -6.11 1.39
C PRO A 345 23.75 -7.08 0.27
N LEU A 346 22.81 -7.90 -0.21
CA LEU A 346 23.06 -8.81 -1.33
C LEU A 346 23.20 -8.07 -2.68
N ILE A 347 22.42 -6.99 -2.87
CA ILE A 347 22.53 -6.10 -4.04
C ILE A 347 23.90 -5.41 -4.05
N TYR A 348 24.34 -4.89 -2.89
CA TYR A 348 25.68 -4.33 -2.72
C TYR A 348 26.75 -5.36 -3.11
N TYR A 349 26.65 -6.58 -2.58
CA TYR A 349 27.59 -7.66 -2.86
C TYR A 349 27.58 -8.05 -4.34
N ARG A 350 26.39 -8.18 -4.96
CA ARG A 350 26.24 -8.48 -6.39
C ARG A 350 26.84 -7.39 -7.27
N TYR A 351 26.67 -6.12 -6.92
CA TYR A 351 27.16 -4.99 -7.71
C TYR A 351 28.69 -4.90 -7.67
N HIS A 352 29.28 -4.94 -6.48
CA HIS A 352 30.73 -4.75 -6.31
C HIS A 352 31.56 -6.02 -6.59
N TYR A 353 30.97 -7.20 -6.38
CA TYR A 353 31.67 -8.49 -6.49
C TYR A 353 30.84 -9.52 -7.26
N PRO A 354 30.48 -9.27 -8.54
CA PRO A 354 29.52 -10.09 -9.28
C PRO A 354 29.94 -11.55 -9.46
N GLN A 355 31.25 -11.80 -9.68
CA GLN A 355 31.77 -13.16 -9.83
C GLN A 355 31.74 -13.93 -8.50
N LYS A 356 32.09 -13.26 -7.39
CA LYS A 356 32.06 -13.85 -6.06
C LYS A 356 30.62 -14.14 -5.62
N PHE A 357 29.66 -13.25 -5.93
CA PHE A 357 28.24 -13.47 -5.69
C PHE A 357 27.74 -14.73 -6.42
N GLY A 358 28.07 -14.88 -7.70
CA GLY A 358 27.71 -16.07 -8.47
C GLY A 358 28.33 -17.36 -7.89
N ALA A 359 29.59 -17.30 -7.48
CA ALA A 359 30.28 -18.41 -6.85
C ALA A 359 29.68 -18.77 -5.47
N ALA A 360 29.30 -17.77 -4.65
CA ALA A 360 28.68 -18.00 -3.35
C ALA A 360 27.31 -18.69 -3.49
N ILE A 361 26.48 -18.27 -4.44
CA ILE A 361 25.17 -18.91 -4.73
C ILE A 361 25.35 -20.36 -5.20
N ALA A 362 26.39 -20.64 -6.00
CA ALA A 362 26.60 -21.95 -6.56
C ALA A 362 27.19 -22.94 -5.54
N ASN A 363 28.08 -22.47 -4.65
CA ASN A 363 28.96 -23.34 -3.88
C ASN A 363 28.67 -23.36 -2.38
N THR A 364 28.22 -22.25 -1.78
CA THR A 364 28.14 -22.12 -0.31
C THR A 364 26.72 -22.00 0.22
N ALA A 365 25.76 -21.56 -0.60
CA ALA A 365 24.39 -21.21 -0.20
C ALA A 365 24.30 -20.13 0.93
N GLU A 366 25.41 -19.48 1.31
CA GLU A 366 25.43 -18.49 2.38
C GLU A 366 24.48 -17.31 2.15
N PRO A 367 24.38 -16.73 0.91
CA PRO A 367 23.40 -15.69 0.62
C PRO A 367 21.96 -16.16 0.82
N GLN A 368 21.66 -17.43 0.47
CA GLN A 368 20.34 -18.02 0.67
C GLN A 368 20.03 -18.18 2.17
N GLU A 369 20.97 -18.72 2.93
CA GLU A 369 20.81 -18.94 4.37
C GLU A 369 20.65 -17.59 5.12
N TYR A 370 21.47 -16.60 4.80
CA TYR A 370 21.34 -15.25 5.31
C TYR A 370 19.93 -14.70 5.07
N LEU A 371 19.47 -14.76 3.82
CA LEU A 371 18.18 -14.19 3.46
C LEU A 371 17.04 -14.87 4.20
N LEU A 372 16.97 -16.21 4.16
CA LEU A 372 15.90 -16.95 4.82
C LEU A 372 15.86 -16.70 6.33
N ARG A 373 17.01 -16.76 7.00
CA ARG A 373 17.10 -16.48 8.44
C ARG A 373 16.70 -15.06 8.77
N SER A 374 17.18 -14.07 8.00
CA SER A 374 16.82 -12.65 8.19
C SER A 374 15.32 -12.40 8.10
N LEU A 375 14.64 -13.06 7.16
CA LEU A 375 13.21 -12.90 6.95
C LEU A 375 12.38 -13.64 8.03
N LEU A 376 12.82 -14.82 8.45
CA LEU A 376 12.16 -15.61 9.48
C LEU A 376 12.24 -14.95 10.86
N THR A 377 13.40 -14.38 11.21
CA THR A 377 13.63 -13.73 12.51
C THR A 377 13.20 -12.26 12.54
N GLY A 378 12.84 -11.69 11.38
CA GLY A 378 12.42 -10.28 11.31
C GLY A 378 13.52 -9.27 11.62
N VAL A 379 14.79 -9.61 11.41
CA VAL A 379 15.96 -8.77 11.71
C VAL A 379 15.88 -7.37 11.08
N PHE A 380 15.25 -7.25 9.91
CA PHE A 380 15.06 -5.97 9.23
C PHE A 380 13.75 -5.27 9.54
N SER A 381 13.11 -5.59 10.67
CA SER A 381 11.93 -4.87 11.15
C SER A 381 12.31 -3.52 11.79
N GLY A 382 11.36 -2.57 11.83
CA GLY A 382 11.56 -1.24 12.38
C GLY A 382 12.41 -0.34 11.48
N SER A 383 13.50 0.23 12.00
CA SER A 383 14.41 1.12 11.26
C SER A 383 15.78 0.45 11.05
N PRO A 384 15.95 -0.40 10.04
CA PRO A 384 17.16 -1.20 9.87
C PRO A 384 18.30 -0.49 9.12
N ASP A 385 18.16 0.79 8.77
CA ASP A 385 19.13 1.51 7.92
C ASP A 385 20.57 1.41 8.45
N ASN A 386 20.76 1.61 9.75
CA ASN A 386 22.08 1.49 10.37
C ASN A 386 22.64 0.05 10.30
N LEU A 387 21.77 -0.96 10.42
CA LEU A 387 22.17 -2.36 10.31
C LEU A 387 22.60 -2.69 8.88
N ILE A 388 21.86 -2.21 7.89
CA ILE A 388 22.22 -2.35 6.48
C ILE A 388 23.62 -1.76 6.26
N ASP A 389 23.88 -0.56 6.72
CA ASP A 389 25.18 0.13 6.58
C ASP A 389 26.32 -0.64 7.25
N LYS A 390 26.08 -1.24 8.43
CA LYS A 390 27.06 -2.08 9.11
C LYS A 390 27.39 -3.36 8.33
N ILE A 391 26.37 -4.03 7.79
CA ILE A 391 26.56 -5.24 6.98
C ILE A 391 27.29 -4.90 5.68
N VAL A 392 26.88 -3.84 5.00
CA VAL A 392 27.55 -3.35 3.77
C VAL A 392 29.01 -3.04 4.04
N ARG A 393 29.35 -2.35 5.14
CA ARG A 393 30.73 -2.07 5.53
C ARG A 393 31.52 -3.35 5.77
N ASN A 394 30.96 -4.34 6.47
CA ASN A 394 31.60 -5.63 6.68
C ASN A 394 31.92 -6.32 5.34
N ILE A 395 30.97 -6.34 4.39
CA ILE A 395 31.18 -6.89 3.04
C ILE A 395 32.28 -6.11 2.31
N GLN A 396 32.32 -4.79 2.43
CA GLN A 396 33.32 -3.94 1.82
C GLN A 396 34.73 -4.22 2.37
N GLU A 397 34.87 -4.33 3.68
CA GLU A 397 36.14 -4.60 4.36
C GLU A 397 36.68 -5.99 4.01
N LYS A 398 35.82 -7.00 3.99
CA LYS A 398 36.20 -8.39 3.65
C LYS A 398 36.30 -8.64 2.15
N GLN A 399 35.69 -7.79 1.33
CA GLN A 399 35.50 -8.00 -0.11
C GLN A 399 34.84 -9.34 -0.46
N GLU A 400 34.08 -9.89 0.49
CA GLU A 400 33.41 -11.17 0.42
C GLU A 400 32.18 -11.19 1.33
N PHE A 401 31.18 -12.01 1.00
CA PHE A 401 30.04 -12.26 1.85
C PHE A 401 30.32 -13.49 2.72
N VAL A 402 30.69 -13.23 3.96
CA VAL A 402 31.00 -14.28 4.94
C VAL A 402 29.89 -14.33 5.97
N LEU A 403 29.07 -15.38 5.95
CA LEU A 403 27.85 -15.50 6.76
C LEU A 403 28.12 -15.37 8.26
N SER A 404 29.18 -16.01 8.77
CA SER A 404 29.56 -15.96 10.20
C SER A 404 29.91 -14.54 10.66
N GLU A 405 30.54 -13.74 9.82
CA GLU A 405 30.86 -12.33 10.09
C GLU A 405 29.58 -11.47 10.11
N VAL A 406 28.67 -11.70 9.14
CA VAL A 406 27.36 -11.02 9.10
C VAL A 406 26.52 -11.36 10.35
N PHE A 407 26.56 -12.62 10.82
CA PHE A 407 25.97 -13.00 12.11
C PHE A 407 26.56 -12.19 13.29
N GLY A 408 27.88 -12.01 13.29
CA GLY A 408 28.57 -11.19 14.29
C GLY A 408 28.10 -9.74 14.29
N VAL A 409 27.97 -9.13 13.10
CA VAL A 409 27.46 -7.75 12.93
C VAL A 409 26.02 -7.62 13.46
N ILE A 410 25.15 -8.57 13.10
CA ILE A 410 23.73 -8.56 13.51
C ILE A 410 23.59 -8.77 15.02
N ARG A 411 24.39 -9.67 15.60
CA ARG A 411 24.41 -9.91 17.05
C ARG A 411 24.93 -8.68 17.83
N ALA A 412 25.92 -7.98 17.29
CA ALA A 412 26.41 -6.72 17.86
C ALA A 412 25.35 -5.59 17.84
N ASP A 413 24.34 -5.70 16.99
CA ASP A 413 23.17 -4.80 16.93
C ASP A 413 22.00 -5.28 17.81
N ASN A 414 22.25 -6.21 18.75
CA ASN A 414 21.25 -6.84 19.64
C ASN A 414 20.10 -7.53 18.87
N ARG A 415 20.40 -8.13 17.71
CA ARG A 415 19.46 -8.90 16.89
C ARG A 415 20.02 -10.30 16.65
N SER A 416 19.17 -11.24 16.25
CA SER A 416 19.59 -12.62 16.03
C SER A 416 19.09 -13.18 14.70
N LEU A 417 19.91 -13.99 14.04
CA LEU A 417 19.53 -14.84 12.92
C LEU A 417 19.21 -16.29 13.35
N GLU A 418 19.17 -16.56 14.63
CA GLU A 418 18.85 -17.89 15.15
C GLU A 418 17.33 -18.14 15.07
N VAL A 419 16.94 -19.15 14.32
CA VAL A 419 15.54 -19.56 14.19
C VAL A 419 15.24 -20.56 15.32
N THR A 420 14.79 -20.06 16.46
CA THR A 420 14.41 -20.86 17.63
C THR A 420 12.98 -21.38 17.52
N SER A 421 12.62 -22.29 18.44
CA SER A 421 11.22 -22.76 18.56
C SER A 421 10.25 -21.59 18.78
N ASP A 422 10.65 -20.57 19.54
CA ASP A 422 9.82 -19.41 19.80
C ASP A 422 9.55 -18.62 18.51
N VAL A 423 10.57 -18.40 17.67
CA VAL A 423 10.40 -17.75 16.35
C VAL A 423 9.37 -18.49 15.48
N ILE A 424 9.31 -19.81 15.58
CA ILE A 424 8.36 -20.63 14.82
C ILE A 424 6.95 -20.53 15.43
N PHE A 425 6.83 -20.67 16.76
CA PHE A 425 5.52 -20.77 17.43
C PHE A 425 4.89 -19.42 17.78
N ASP A 426 5.65 -18.34 17.71
CA ASP A 426 5.12 -16.97 17.74
C ASP A 426 4.43 -16.56 16.42
N GLN A 427 4.52 -17.38 15.37
CA GLN A 427 3.77 -17.15 14.14
C GLN A 427 2.29 -17.43 14.33
N TYR A 428 1.47 -16.57 13.76
CA TYR A 428 0.01 -16.67 13.79
C TYR A 428 -0.59 -16.32 12.42
N TYR A 429 -1.87 -16.55 12.23
CA TYR A 429 -2.61 -16.39 10.96
C TYR A 429 -2.34 -15.08 10.22
N GLY A 430 -2.12 -13.97 10.92
CA GLY A 430 -1.83 -12.65 10.36
C GLY A 430 -0.35 -12.27 10.30
N SER A 431 0.58 -13.17 10.67
CA SER A 431 2.02 -12.87 10.65
C SER A 431 2.52 -12.64 9.23
N ARG A 432 3.36 -11.62 9.02
CA ARG A 432 3.97 -11.32 7.71
C ARG A 432 4.82 -12.45 7.16
N SER A 433 5.48 -13.23 8.03
CA SER A 433 6.37 -14.34 7.66
C SER A 433 5.68 -15.70 7.56
N ILE A 434 4.39 -15.81 7.86
CA ILE A 434 3.69 -17.11 7.89
C ILE A 434 3.74 -17.83 6.55
N HIS A 435 3.62 -17.13 5.43
CA HIS A 435 3.73 -17.72 4.10
C HIS A 435 5.13 -18.26 3.82
N LEU A 436 6.18 -17.56 4.27
CA LEU A 436 7.55 -18.06 4.16
C LEU A 436 7.76 -19.34 4.99
N PHE A 437 7.25 -19.38 6.23
CA PHE A 437 7.29 -20.59 7.04
C PHE A 437 6.60 -21.76 6.33
N PHE A 438 5.44 -21.54 5.76
CA PHE A 438 4.74 -22.58 5.01
C PHE A 438 5.51 -23.02 3.75
N ASN A 439 6.06 -22.08 2.98
CA ASN A 439 6.85 -22.42 1.79
C ASN A 439 8.07 -23.28 2.14
N LEU A 440 8.74 -23.00 3.25
CA LEU A 440 9.87 -23.80 3.73
C LEU A 440 9.42 -25.19 4.18
N TRP A 441 8.31 -25.30 4.81
CA TRP A 441 7.75 -26.55 5.30
C TRP A 441 7.18 -27.43 4.15
N TYR A 442 6.53 -26.81 3.15
CA TYR A 442 5.94 -27.51 2.01
C TYR A 442 6.89 -27.67 0.80
N GLN A 443 8.17 -27.82 0.98
CA GLN A 443 9.24 -27.78 -0.04
C GLN A 443 8.99 -28.54 -1.36
N GLY A 444 8.12 -29.53 -1.38
CA GLY A 444 7.74 -30.28 -2.57
C GLY A 444 6.42 -29.82 -3.22
N PHE A 445 5.79 -28.77 -2.71
CA PHE A 445 4.54 -28.25 -3.24
C PHE A 445 4.85 -27.14 -4.25
N ASP A 446 4.33 -27.29 -5.46
CA ASP A 446 4.41 -26.23 -6.46
C ASP A 446 3.42 -25.11 -6.10
N PHE A 447 3.94 -24.05 -5.48
CA PHE A 447 3.17 -22.86 -5.14
C PHE A 447 3.00 -21.92 -6.33
N HIS A 448 3.48 -22.28 -7.50
CA HIS A 448 3.27 -21.52 -8.70
C HIS A 448 1.82 -21.74 -9.15
N PRO A 449 0.90 -20.79 -8.96
CA PRO A 449 -0.45 -20.97 -9.44
C PRO A 449 -0.39 -21.00 -10.97
N ALA A 450 -0.89 -22.07 -11.56
CA ALA A 450 -1.07 -22.15 -13.01
C ALA A 450 -2.00 -21.04 -13.54
N LEU A 451 -2.75 -20.40 -12.62
CA LEU A 451 -3.65 -19.27 -12.86
C LEU A 451 -3.59 -18.36 -11.61
N ASP A 452 -3.55 -17.04 -11.80
CA ASP A 452 -3.51 -16.03 -10.73
C ASP A 452 -4.62 -16.16 -9.68
N ALA A 453 -5.72 -16.83 -10.01
CA ALA A 453 -6.88 -17.03 -9.14
C ALA A 453 -6.73 -18.21 -8.16
N ASN A 454 -5.68 -19.04 -8.24
CA ASN A 454 -5.56 -20.27 -7.44
C ASN A 454 -4.36 -20.26 -6.46
N GLY A 455 -3.95 -19.07 -6.03
CA GLY A 455 -2.84 -18.90 -5.09
C GLY A 455 -3.13 -19.56 -3.73
N PRO A 456 -2.07 -20.05 -3.06
CA PRO A 456 -2.21 -20.67 -1.74
C PRO A 456 -2.72 -19.70 -0.70
N GLN A 457 -3.63 -20.15 0.14
CA GLN A 457 -4.27 -19.39 1.20
C GLN A 457 -4.03 -20.05 2.55
N VAL A 458 -3.71 -19.25 3.56
CA VAL A 458 -3.65 -19.73 4.94
C VAL A 458 -5.06 -19.91 5.47
N ASP A 459 -5.36 -21.08 6.00
CA ASP A 459 -6.66 -21.38 6.62
C ASP A 459 -6.50 -22.03 7.99
N HIS A 460 -7.53 -21.91 8.84
CA HIS A 460 -7.57 -22.53 10.16
C HIS A 460 -8.01 -24.00 10.08
N ILE A 461 -7.25 -24.92 10.64
CA ILE A 461 -7.62 -26.34 10.72
C ILE A 461 -8.92 -26.50 11.51
N PHE A 462 -8.94 -25.99 12.73
CA PHE A 462 -10.17 -25.81 13.49
C PHE A 462 -10.73 -24.43 13.19
N PRO A 463 -11.87 -24.34 12.47
CA PRO A 463 -12.44 -23.05 12.08
C PRO A 463 -12.66 -22.11 13.26
N GLN A 464 -12.36 -20.83 13.07
CA GLN A 464 -12.55 -19.82 14.12
C GLN A 464 -13.99 -19.78 14.63
N SER A 465 -14.98 -20.01 13.76
CA SER A 465 -16.40 -20.02 14.14
C SER A 465 -16.72 -21.08 15.18
N LEU A 466 -16.15 -22.29 15.01
CA LEU A 466 -16.33 -23.38 15.97
C LEU A 466 -15.65 -23.09 17.31
N LEU A 467 -14.41 -22.60 17.29
CA LEU A 467 -13.70 -22.24 18.53
C LEU A 467 -14.35 -21.06 19.26
N LYS A 468 -14.92 -20.08 18.53
CA LYS A 468 -15.67 -18.96 19.10
C LYS A 468 -17.02 -19.37 19.71
N SER A 469 -17.57 -20.52 19.32
CA SER A 469 -18.81 -21.03 19.91
C SER A 469 -18.62 -21.58 21.33
N ILE A 470 -17.40 -21.94 21.70
CA ILE A 470 -17.07 -22.42 23.06
C ILE A 470 -16.94 -21.22 23.98
N LYS A 471 -17.77 -21.17 25.02
CA LYS A 471 -17.86 -20.04 25.95
C LYS A 471 -17.71 -20.52 27.38
N ASP A 472 -17.03 -19.72 28.17
CA ASP A 472 -16.94 -19.86 29.63
C ASP A 472 -18.00 -19.00 30.32
N PRO A 473 -18.41 -19.39 31.55
CA PRO A 473 -19.31 -18.56 32.34
C PRO A 473 -18.63 -17.26 32.77
N ASN A 474 -19.32 -16.16 32.63
CA ASN A 474 -18.89 -14.88 33.16
C ASN A 474 -18.99 -14.90 34.71
N PRO A 475 -17.89 -14.64 35.44
CA PRO A 475 -17.89 -14.71 36.91
C PRO A 475 -18.90 -13.77 37.58
N GLU A 476 -19.24 -12.65 36.96
CA GLU A 476 -20.17 -11.65 37.52
C GLU A 476 -21.64 -11.96 37.22
N SER A 477 -21.90 -12.47 36.00
CA SER A 477 -23.30 -12.62 35.54
C SER A 477 -23.75 -14.08 35.41
N GLY A 478 -22.83 -15.06 35.49
CA GLY A 478 -23.08 -16.49 35.25
C GLY A 478 -23.41 -16.85 33.80
N LYS A 479 -23.47 -15.87 32.88
CA LYS A 479 -23.80 -16.12 31.47
C LYS A 479 -22.61 -16.70 30.73
N GLN A 480 -22.87 -17.67 29.82
CA GLN A 480 -21.88 -18.28 28.93
C GLN A 480 -21.50 -17.31 27.78
N ASN A 481 -20.71 -16.28 28.06
CA ASN A 481 -20.40 -15.22 27.10
C ASN A 481 -18.89 -14.87 26.99
N ILE A 482 -18.03 -15.45 27.81
CA ILE A 482 -16.59 -15.27 27.70
C ILE A 482 -16.04 -16.30 26.68
N LEU A 483 -15.24 -15.83 25.72
CA LEU A 483 -14.57 -16.73 24.77
C LEU A 483 -13.57 -17.64 25.52
N HIS A 484 -13.76 -18.97 25.42
CA HIS A 484 -12.85 -19.93 26.00
C HIS A 484 -11.46 -19.83 25.33
N TYR A 485 -11.42 -19.80 23.99
CA TYR A 485 -10.18 -19.63 23.23
C TYR A 485 -10.02 -18.18 22.77
N ARG A 486 -8.96 -17.50 23.19
CA ARG A 486 -8.58 -16.17 22.74
C ARG A 486 -7.97 -16.20 21.33
N ALA A 487 -7.72 -15.03 20.73
CA ALA A 487 -7.17 -14.93 19.38
C ALA A 487 -5.81 -15.65 19.27
N GLU A 488 -4.92 -15.45 20.27
CA GLU A 488 -3.58 -16.06 20.30
C GLU A 488 -3.64 -17.61 20.24
N GLN A 489 -4.65 -18.20 20.87
CA GLN A 489 -4.83 -19.65 20.87
C GLN A 489 -5.43 -20.16 19.55
N ARG A 490 -6.39 -19.42 18.98
CA ARG A 490 -7.07 -19.82 17.74
C ARG A 490 -6.20 -19.65 16.51
N ASP A 491 -5.44 -18.56 16.47
CA ASP A 491 -4.74 -18.08 15.27
C ASP A 491 -3.28 -18.55 15.21
N GLN A 492 -2.81 -19.33 16.20
CA GLN A 492 -1.44 -19.85 16.24
C GLN A 492 -1.12 -20.74 15.02
N ILE A 493 0.13 -20.75 14.57
CA ILE A 493 0.58 -21.50 13.38
C ILE A 493 0.19 -22.99 13.45
N ALA A 494 0.17 -23.57 14.63
CA ALA A 494 -0.23 -24.97 14.82
C ALA A 494 -1.72 -25.22 14.54
N ASN A 495 -2.56 -24.20 14.44
CA ASN A 495 -3.94 -24.28 13.95
C ASN A 495 -4.08 -23.83 12.49
N CYS A 496 -3.00 -23.51 11.79
CA CYS A 496 -3.04 -23.00 10.42
C CYS A 496 -2.47 -24.02 9.44
N MET A 497 -3.00 -24.05 8.23
CA MET A 497 -2.51 -24.85 7.10
C MET A 497 -2.62 -24.05 5.82
N LEU A 498 -1.93 -24.50 4.78
CA LEU A 498 -1.99 -23.90 3.46
C LEU A 498 -2.93 -24.72 2.57
N LEU A 499 -3.93 -24.08 1.99
CA LEU A 499 -4.89 -24.68 1.07
C LEU A 499 -4.85 -23.94 -0.26
N THR A 500 -5.26 -24.60 -1.35
CA THR A 500 -5.57 -23.91 -2.60
C THR A 500 -6.84 -23.06 -2.43
N GLN A 501 -7.07 -22.13 -3.32
CA GLN A 501 -8.30 -21.33 -3.28
C GLN A 501 -9.54 -22.20 -3.45
N GLU A 502 -9.47 -23.26 -4.26
CA GLU A 502 -10.56 -24.22 -4.45
C GLU A 502 -10.82 -25.00 -3.16
N GLU A 503 -9.77 -25.51 -2.51
CA GLU A 503 -9.91 -26.24 -1.24
C GLU A 503 -10.45 -25.34 -0.10
N ASN A 504 -10.14 -24.05 -0.11
CA ASN A 504 -10.62 -23.08 0.90
C ASN A 504 -12.00 -22.49 0.57
N GLY A 505 -12.49 -22.68 -0.64
CA GLY A 505 -13.76 -22.15 -1.13
C GLY A 505 -15.01 -22.73 -0.46
N PHE A 506 -16.17 -22.21 -0.81
CA PHE A 506 -17.47 -22.59 -0.25
C PHE A 506 -17.79 -24.09 -0.40
N THR A 507 -17.38 -24.71 -1.50
CA THR A 507 -17.52 -26.16 -1.75
C THR A 507 -16.40 -26.99 -1.13
N GLY A 508 -15.33 -26.36 -0.70
CA GLY A 508 -14.16 -26.99 -0.07
C GLY A 508 -14.28 -27.11 1.44
N LYS A 509 -13.20 -26.72 2.14
CA LYS A 509 -13.11 -26.81 3.60
C LYS A 509 -14.09 -25.88 4.31
N CYS A 510 -14.09 -24.60 3.93
CA CYS A 510 -14.96 -23.59 4.56
C CYS A 510 -14.93 -23.68 6.11
N ALA A 511 -16.07 -23.88 6.75
CA ALA A 511 -16.19 -24.04 8.21
C ALA A 511 -16.27 -25.52 8.67
N LYS A 512 -15.88 -26.48 7.83
CA LYS A 512 -15.92 -27.90 8.19
C LYS A 512 -14.95 -28.20 9.34
N PRO A 513 -15.38 -28.97 10.36
CA PRO A 513 -14.50 -29.40 11.43
C PRO A 513 -13.41 -30.35 10.92
N PRO A 514 -12.27 -30.49 11.61
CA PRO A 514 -11.21 -31.38 11.20
C PRO A 514 -11.65 -32.84 11.08
N SER A 515 -12.56 -33.31 11.94
CA SER A 515 -13.14 -34.66 11.88
C SER A 515 -13.87 -34.98 10.58
N GLU A 516 -14.46 -33.96 9.94
CA GLU A 516 -15.08 -34.09 8.62
C GLU A 516 -14.05 -33.89 7.49
N TRP A 517 -13.20 -32.86 7.59
CA TRP A 517 -12.23 -32.51 6.55
C TRP A 517 -11.16 -33.59 6.37
N PHE A 518 -10.74 -34.26 7.43
CA PHE A 518 -9.75 -35.31 7.42
C PHE A 518 -10.36 -36.74 7.34
N ALA A 519 -11.68 -36.84 7.23
CA ALA A 519 -12.35 -38.11 7.13
C ALA A 519 -11.82 -38.94 5.94
N ARG A 520 -11.69 -40.26 6.15
CA ARG A 520 -11.19 -41.18 5.13
C ARG A 520 -11.98 -41.13 3.82
N SER A 521 -13.28 -40.88 3.88
CA SER A 521 -14.17 -40.80 2.72
C SER A 521 -13.83 -39.66 1.73
N ARG A 522 -13.04 -38.67 2.17
CA ARG A 522 -12.58 -37.59 1.30
C ARG A 522 -11.42 -38.01 0.37
N PHE A 523 -10.69 -39.05 0.73
CA PHE A 523 -9.47 -39.47 0.05
C PHE A 523 -9.72 -40.70 -0.83
N GLN A 524 -9.02 -40.78 -1.97
CA GLN A 524 -9.12 -41.89 -2.90
C GLN A 524 -8.56 -43.20 -2.32
N SER A 525 -7.51 -43.11 -1.46
CA SER A 525 -6.88 -44.25 -0.80
C SER A 525 -6.28 -43.87 0.55
N ASP A 526 -5.88 -44.86 1.36
CA ASP A 526 -5.19 -44.61 2.63
C ASP A 526 -3.81 -43.99 2.43
N GLU A 527 -3.15 -44.35 1.33
CA GLU A 527 -1.87 -43.77 0.94
C GLU A 527 -2.02 -42.26 0.68
N LYS A 528 -3.07 -41.86 -0.05
CA LYS A 528 -3.35 -40.43 -0.34
C LYS A 528 -3.69 -39.65 0.92
N GLN A 529 -4.41 -40.22 1.85
CA GLN A 529 -4.66 -39.61 3.15
C GLN A 529 -3.35 -39.45 3.93
N THR A 530 -2.51 -40.48 3.95
CA THR A 530 -1.21 -40.45 4.63
C THR A 530 -0.27 -39.42 4.03
N GLU A 531 -0.20 -39.32 2.68
CA GLU A 531 0.56 -38.29 1.98
C GLU A 531 0.08 -36.88 2.36
N TYR A 532 -1.22 -36.67 2.39
CA TYR A 532 -1.83 -35.39 2.78
C TYR A 532 -1.46 -35.04 4.23
N PHE A 533 -1.56 -35.98 5.16
CA PHE A 533 -1.21 -35.77 6.57
C PHE A 533 0.27 -35.44 6.75
N LYS A 534 1.16 -36.15 6.04
CA LYS A 534 2.59 -35.84 6.02
C LYS A 534 2.87 -34.43 5.47
N MET A 535 2.22 -34.07 4.38
CA MET A 535 2.39 -32.74 3.75
C MET A 535 1.96 -31.64 4.70
N HIS A 536 0.78 -31.76 5.30
CA HIS A 536 0.21 -30.74 6.18
C HIS A 536 0.60 -30.89 7.66
N LEU A 537 1.45 -31.85 8.01
CA LEU A 537 1.85 -32.17 9.38
C LEU A 537 0.62 -32.36 10.30
N ILE A 538 -0.33 -33.18 9.87
CA ILE A 538 -1.54 -33.50 10.62
C ILE A 538 -1.29 -34.72 11.50
N PRO A 539 -1.58 -34.65 12.82
CA PRO A 539 -1.59 -35.83 13.68
C PRO A 539 -2.59 -36.87 13.16
N SER A 540 -2.14 -38.12 13.01
CA SER A 540 -2.94 -39.21 12.38
C SER A 540 -4.03 -39.79 13.26
N ASP A 541 -4.02 -39.54 14.58
CA ASP A 541 -5.04 -40.00 15.51
C ASP A 541 -6.36 -39.26 15.31
N PRO A 542 -7.46 -39.92 14.86
CA PRO A 542 -8.76 -39.28 14.64
C PRO A 542 -9.40 -38.68 15.90
N GLU A 543 -9.04 -39.20 17.08
CA GLU A 543 -9.54 -38.61 18.33
C GLU A 543 -9.08 -37.17 18.54
N LEU A 544 -7.91 -36.81 18.02
CA LEU A 544 -7.40 -35.43 18.08
C LEU A 544 -8.14 -34.47 17.16
N TRP A 545 -8.91 -34.96 16.18
CA TRP A 545 -9.66 -34.06 15.25
C TRP A 545 -11.00 -33.60 15.81
N LYS A 546 -11.39 -34.07 16.98
CA LYS A 546 -12.60 -33.67 17.69
C LYS A 546 -12.38 -32.29 18.36
N LEU A 547 -13.45 -31.48 18.40
CA LEU A 547 -13.38 -30.10 18.93
C LEU A 547 -12.94 -30.06 20.41
N GLU A 548 -13.39 -31.02 21.22
CA GLU A 548 -13.00 -31.14 22.62
C GLU A 548 -11.51 -31.52 22.84
N ASN A 549 -10.82 -31.95 21.81
CA ASN A 549 -9.40 -32.27 21.85
C ASN A 549 -8.50 -31.24 21.16
N PHE A 550 -9.01 -30.04 20.92
CA PHE A 550 -8.27 -28.96 20.24
C PHE A 550 -6.87 -28.72 20.81
N GLU A 551 -6.74 -28.60 22.13
CA GLU A 551 -5.44 -28.36 22.78
C GLU A 551 -4.47 -29.53 22.57
N LYS A 552 -4.95 -30.79 22.67
CA LYS A 552 -4.13 -32.00 22.42
C LYS A 552 -3.69 -32.05 20.96
N PHE A 553 -4.57 -31.67 20.02
CA PHE A 553 -4.20 -31.59 18.61
C PHE A 553 -3.08 -30.57 18.40
N ILE A 554 -3.21 -29.36 18.98
CA ILE A 554 -2.20 -28.32 18.89
C ILE A 554 -0.85 -28.80 19.41
N GLU A 555 -0.80 -29.42 20.57
CA GLU A 555 0.45 -29.94 21.15
C GLU A 555 1.07 -31.08 20.30
N ALA A 556 0.27 -31.99 19.79
CA ALA A 556 0.74 -33.01 18.88
C ALA A 556 1.30 -32.43 17.58
N ARG A 557 0.64 -31.43 17.01
CA ARG A 557 1.07 -30.80 15.78
C ARG A 557 2.30 -29.92 15.96
N LYS A 558 2.45 -29.23 17.08
CA LYS A 558 3.68 -28.49 17.42
C LYS A 558 4.91 -29.40 17.40
N LYS A 559 4.79 -30.65 17.88
CA LYS A 559 5.89 -31.61 17.81
C LYS A 559 6.28 -31.96 16.38
N LEU A 560 5.30 -32.19 15.49
CA LEU A 560 5.56 -32.47 14.07
C LEU A 560 6.22 -31.28 13.37
N ILE A 561 5.75 -30.04 13.67
CA ILE A 561 6.33 -28.81 13.15
C ILE A 561 7.78 -28.65 13.62
N ALA A 562 8.04 -28.79 14.91
CA ALA A 562 9.38 -28.69 15.48
C ALA A 562 10.34 -29.75 14.88
N GLU A 563 9.91 -30.99 14.72
CA GLU A 563 10.70 -32.01 14.05
C GLU A 563 11.04 -31.66 12.60
N ARG A 564 10.08 -31.10 11.85
CA ARG A 564 10.29 -30.67 10.46
C ARG A 564 11.34 -29.57 10.38
N PHE A 565 11.21 -28.53 11.17
CA PHE A 565 12.15 -27.39 11.18
C PHE A 565 13.51 -27.79 11.76
N ASN A 566 13.58 -28.63 12.80
CA ASN A 566 14.84 -29.12 13.32
C ASN A 566 15.65 -29.93 12.29
N ARG A 567 14.99 -30.73 11.45
CA ARG A 567 15.68 -31.44 10.35
C ARG A 567 16.23 -30.45 9.31
N MET A 568 15.49 -29.39 9.00
CA MET A 568 15.92 -28.36 8.04
C MET A 568 17.10 -27.54 8.56
N LEU A 569 17.13 -27.22 9.85
CA LEU A 569 18.18 -26.43 10.49
C LEU A 569 19.45 -27.23 10.79
N ARG A 570 19.32 -28.52 11.18
CA ARG A 570 20.48 -29.40 11.49
C ARG A 570 21.32 -29.79 10.28
N VAL A 571 20.75 -29.83 9.09
CA VAL A 571 21.51 -30.08 7.84
C VAL A 571 22.54 -28.98 7.58
N GLN A 572 22.33 -27.80 8.16
CA GLN A 572 23.22 -26.63 8.04
C GLN A 572 24.33 -26.60 9.11
N GLU A 573 24.09 -27.11 10.32
CA GLU A 573 25.11 -27.21 11.38
C GLU A 573 26.17 -28.29 11.12
N ALA A 574 25.85 -29.31 10.32
CA ALA A 574 26.78 -30.39 9.98
C ALA A 574 27.76 -30.07 8.84
N LYS A 575 27.72 -28.83 8.30
CA LYS A 575 28.61 -28.34 7.22
C LYS A 575 29.53 -27.18 7.64
N VAL A 576 29.61 -26.87 8.94
CA VAL A 576 30.56 -25.89 9.47
C VAL A 576 31.80 -26.58 10.03
#